data_03bf3fd2f23c77397e7c60904d67a15c
#
_entry.id   03bf3fd2f23c77397e7c60904d67a15c
#
_cell.length_a   1.000
_cell.length_b   1.000
_cell.length_c   1.000
_cell.angle_alpha   90.00
_cell.angle_beta   90.00
_cell.angle_gamma   90.00
#
_symmetry.space_group_name_H-M   'P 1'
#
loop_
_entity.id
_entity.type
_entity.pdbx_description
1 polymer ?
#
loop_
_entity_poly.entity_id
_entity_poly.type
_entity_poly.pdbx_seq_one_letter_code
_entity_poly.pdbx_strand_id
1 'polypeptide(L)'
;MAGRNSVVESLRAGVPSSVLYVGAHAQHDERISEAIKLAADRNVVVLEAGPAELDRLTGGALHQGLALKVRAYNYAHPDDLLARAADAGELPLIAALDGITDPRNLGAIARSAVAFGAHGLVVPGRRGAGVTAGAWKASAGALARMPVARAVNLARALQAYQEAGVFLAGLDAAGDTDIRDLELATAPLALVIGSEGNGLSRIVAQACDVLVRIPVAARTESLNAGVAAGIALYEVAAVRSRLP
;
A
#
# COMPACT_ATOMS: atom_id res chain seq x y z
N MET A 1 -3.10 5.13 18.21
CA MET A 1 -4.30 4.31 17.91
C MET A 1 -4.97 3.93 19.20
N ALA A 2 -6.30 3.86 19.24
CA ALA A 2 -7.07 3.65 20.46
C ALA A 2 -8.10 2.52 20.30
N GLY A 3 -8.46 1.89 21.42
CA GLY A 3 -9.47 0.84 21.51
C GLY A 3 -8.94 -0.58 21.34
N ARG A 4 -9.53 -1.52 22.09
CA ARG A 4 -9.04 -2.91 22.22
C ARG A 4 -8.91 -3.62 20.88
N ASN A 5 -9.94 -3.62 20.06
CA ASN A 5 -9.92 -4.29 18.77
C ASN A 5 -8.90 -3.65 17.80
N SER A 6 -8.88 -2.32 17.71
CA SER A 6 -7.95 -1.61 16.82
C SER A 6 -6.49 -1.88 17.21
N VAL A 7 -6.17 -1.92 18.49
CA VAL A 7 -4.82 -2.17 18.99
C VAL A 7 -4.39 -3.61 18.71
N VAL A 8 -5.23 -4.60 19.08
CA VAL A 8 -4.93 -6.02 18.83
C VAL A 8 -4.74 -6.30 17.34
N GLU A 9 -5.67 -5.83 16.50
CA GLU A 9 -5.57 -6.01 15.05
C GLU A 9 -4.31 -5.35 14.45
N SER A 10 -3.92 -4.19 14.98
CA SER A 10 -2.71 -3.52 14.51
C SER A 10 -1.44 -4.26 14.92
N LEU A 11 -1.39 -4.75 16.13
CA LEU A 11 -0.29 -5.61 16.58
C LEU A 11 -0.25 -6.90 15.76
N ARG A 12 -1.37 -7.57 15.51
CA ARG A 12 -1.44 -8.76 14.64
C ARG A 12 -0.94 -8.47 13.22
N ALA A 13 -1.33 -7.33 12.66
CA ALA A 13 -0.92 -6.90 11.32
C ALA A 13 0.55 -6.47 11.22
N GLY A 14 1.29 -6.42 12.33
CA GLY A 14 2.69 -6.01 12.32
C GLY A 14 2.92 -4.53 12.15
N VAL A 15 1.95 -3.68 12.53
CA VAL A 15 2.11 -2.22 12.47
C VAL A 15 3.31 -1.80 13.32
N PRO A 16 4.32 -1.11 12.76
CA PRO A 16 5.48 -0.66 13.53
C PRO A 16 5.06 0.23 14.70
N SER A 17 5.27 -0.25 15.90
CA SER A 17 4.81 0.40 17.12
C SER A 17 5.97 0.58 18.09
N SER A 18 5.86 1.58 18.97
CA SER A 18 6.89 1.87 19.96
C SER A 18 6.45 1.61 21.39
N VAL A 19 5.19 1.91 21.72
CA VAL A 19 4.66 1.77 23.08
C VAL A 19 3.22 1.31 23.05
N LEU A 20 2.89 0.33 23.87
CA LEU A 20 1.52 -0.05 24.23
C LEU A 20 1.21 0.53 25.60
N TYR A 21 0.22 1.39 25.69
CA TYR A 21 -0.31 1.94 26.95
C TYR A 21 -1.52 1.12 27.39
N VAL A 22 -1.48 0.64 28.64
CA VAL A 22 -2.50 -0.19 29.27
C VAL A 22 -3.06 0.51 30.49
N GLY A 23 -4.37 0.62 30.58
CA GLY A 23 -5.05 1.23 31.73
C GLY A 23 -4.94 0.37 33.00
N ALA A 24 -4.65 1.00 34.15
CA ALA A 24 -4.42 0.35 35.44
C ALA A 24 -5.51 -0.65 35.90
N HIS A 25 -6.75 -0.48 35.44
CA HIS A 25 -7.88 -1.34 35.83
C HIS A 25 -8.34 -2.30 34.71
N ALA A 26 -7.57 -2.40 33.65
CA ALA A 26 -7.99 -3.12 32.44
C ALA A 26 -7.45 -4.57 32.35
N GLN A 27 -6.73 -5.05 33.36
CA GLN A 27 -5.94 -6.29 33.32
C GLN A 27 -6.72 -7.62 33.22
N HIS A 28 -8.04 -7.61 33.33
CA HIS A 28 -8.86 -8.84 33.33
C HIS A 28 -9.59 -9.13 32.01
N ASP A 29 -9.25 -8.41 30.95
CA ASP A 29 -9.87 -8.58 29.63
C ASP A 29 -8.96 -9.38 28.72
N GLU A 30 -9.50 -10.40 28.06
CA GLU A 30 -8.78 -11.29 27.13
C GLU A 30 -8.07 -10.52 26.02
N ARG A 31 -8.72 -9.47 25.49
CA ARG A 31 -8.13 -8.61 24.42
C ARG A 31 -6.93 -7.83 24.91
N ILE A 32 -6.94 -7.41 26.16
CA ILE A 32 -5.81 -6.69 26.77
C ILE A 32 -4.65 -7.66 27.02
N SER A 33 -4.94 -8.84 27.55
CA SER A 33 -3.94 -9.90 27.73
C SER A 33 -3.30 -10.30 26.39
N GLU A 34 -4.10 -10.42 25.34
CA GLU A 34 -3.62 -10.68 23.99
C GLU A 34 -2.75 -9.54 23.46
N ALA A 35 -3.16 -8.27 23.66
CA ALA A 35 -2.38 -7.11 23.21
C ALA A 35 -1.00 -7.07 23.90
N ILE A 36 -0.94 -7.35 25.20
CA ILE A 36 0.31 -7.41 25.98
C ILE A 36 1.22 -8.50 25.42
N LYS A 37 0.70 -9.71 25.19
CA LYS A 37 1.46 -10.81 24.60
C LYS A 37 2.02 -10.44 23.22
N LEU A 38 1.17 -9.93 22.32
CA LEU A 38 1.59 -9.50 21.00
C LEU A 38 2.62 -8.37 21.04
N ALA A 39 2.52 -7.45 22.00
CA ALA A 39 3.50 -6.39 22.20
C ALA A 39 4.85 -6.96 22.65
N ALA A 40 4.86 -7.91 23.59
CA ALA A 40 6.08 -8.61 24.05
C ALA A 40 6.76 -9.36 22.91
N ASP A 41 6.00 -10.14 22.12
CA ASP A 41 6.50 -10.90 20.96
C ASP A 41 7.14 -9.99 19.88
N ARG A 42 6.82 -8.68 19.91
CA ARG A 42 7.30 -7.68 18.95
C ARG A 42 8.26 -6.65 19.53
N ASN A 43 8.71 -6.85 20.76
CA ASN A 43 9.58 -5.91 21.48
C ASN A 43 8.98 -4.49 21.57
N VAL A 44 7.65 -4.37 21.70
CA VAL A 44 6.94 -3.13 21.96
C VAL A 44 6.90 -2.92 23.46
N VAL A 45 7.36 -1.75 23.91
CA VAL A 45 7.36 -1.40 25.34
C VAL A 45 5.93 -1.32 25.86
N VAL A 46 5.62 -1.95 26.98
CA VAL A 46 4.31 -1.88 27.62
C VAL A 46 4.42 -0.94 28.84
N LEU A 47 3.57 0.07 28.88
CA LEU A 47 3.50 1.05 29.98
C LEU A 47 2.08 1.09 30.53
N GLU A 48 1.99 1.20 31.86
CA GLU A 48 0.72 1.49 32.51
C GLU A 48 0.41 2.99 32.41
N ALA A 49 -0.85 3.34 32.15
CA ALA A 49 -1.29 4.72 32.03
C ALA A 49 -2.64 4.96 32.72
N GLY A 50 -2.77 6.09 33.40
CA GLY A 50 -4.04 6.50 34.00
C GLY A 50 -5.09 6.92 32.95
N PRO A 51 -6.38 6.95 33.30
CA PRO A 51 -7.44 7.35 32.37
C PRO A 51 -7.20 8.71 31.70
N ALA A 52 -6.85 9.73 32.47
CA ALA A 52 -6.57 11.07 31.96
C ALA A 52 -5.37 11.12 30.99
N GLU A 53 -4.39 10.27 31.19
CA GLU A 53 -3.25 10.16 30.28
C GLU A 53 -3.66 9.46 28.99
N LEU A 54 -4.45 8.38 29.06
CA LEU A 54 -5.00 7.72 27.90
C LEU A 54 -5.88 8.66 27.08
N ASP A 55 -6.75 9.45 27.71
CA ASP A 55 -7.56 10.46 27.03
C ASP A 55 -6.68 11.47 26.28
N ARG A 56 -5.63 11.98 26.92
CA ARG A 56 -4.69 12.91 26.31
C ARG A 56 -3.95 12.27 25.12
N LEU A 57 -3.45 11.05 25.26
CA LEU A 57 -2.70 10.34 24.23
C LEU A 57 -3.56 10.00 23.01
N THR A 58 -4.86 9.78 23.21
CA THR A 58 -5.80 9.41 22.15
C THR A 58 -6.59 10.58 21.58
N GLY A 59 -6.41 11.80 22.13
CA GLY A 59 -7.19 12.98 21.75
C GLY A 59 -8.68 12.82 22.06
N GLY A 60 -9.02 12.14 23.17
CA GLY A 60 -10.39 11.87 23.59
C GLY A 60 -11.10 10.74 22.81
N ALA A 61 -10.40 9.99 21.95
CA ALA A 61 -10.98 8.85 21.29
C ALA A 61 -11.28 7.70 22.26
N LEU A 62 -12.32 6.91 21.99
CA LEU A 62 -12.72 5.78 22.83
C LEU A 62 -11.60 4.73 22.91
N HIS A 63 -10.79 4.80 23.96
CA HIS A 63 -9.60 3.95 24.10
C HIS A 63 -9.83 2.62 24.80
N GLN A 64 -10.92 2.47 25.56
CA GLN A 64 -11.28 1.20 26.25
C GLN A 64 -10.13 0.59 27.10
N GLY A 65 -9.26 1.44 27.66
CA GLY A 65 -8.10 1.02 28.44
C GLY A 65 -6.86 0.64 27.61
N LEU A 66 -6.88 0.78 26.27
CA LEU A 66 -5.71 0.51 25.42
C LEU A 66 -5.42 1.65 24.44
N ALA A 67 -4.15 2.02 24.36
CA ALA A 67 -3.63 2.91 23.31
C ALA A 67 -2.27 2.40 22.79
N LEU A 68 -2.06 2.43 21.49
CA LEU A 68 -0.83 2.01 20.82
C LEU A 68 -0.18 3.21 20.14
N LYS A 69 1.07 3.50 20.51
CA LYS A 69 1.89 4.51 19.84
C LYS A 69 2.55 3.87 18.62
N VAL A 70 2.02 4.21 17.44
CA VAL A 70 2.53 3.73 16.16
C VAL A 70 3.65 4.63 15.68
N ARG A 71 4.69 4.05 15.09
CA ARG A 71 5.75 4.81 14.43
C ARG A 71 5.24 5.39 13.11
N ALA A 72 5.71 6.59 12.75
CA ALA A 72 5.46 7.11 11.42
C ALA A 72 6.05 6.17 10.37
N TYR A 73 5.33 5.96 9.26
CA TYR A 73 5.87 5.19 8.15
C TYR A 73 6.99 5.97 7.47
N ASN A 74 8.12 5.32 7.23
CA ASN A 74 9.23 5.93 6.52
C ASN A 74 9.06 5.69 5.02
N TYR A 75 8.61 6.73 4.31
CA TYR A 75 8.42 6.66 2.86
C TYR A 75 9.76 6.73 2.15
N ALA A 76 9.93 5.88 1.12
CA ALA A 76 11.06 5.92 0.19
C ALA A 76 10.95 7.11 -0.79
N HIS A 77 12.04 7.41 -1.48
CA HIS A 77 12.02 8.24 -2.67
C HIS A 77 11.64 7.39 -3.90
N PRO A 78 10.96 7.94 -4.93
CA PRO A 78 10.65 7.16 -6.13
C PRO A 78 11.87 6.48 -6.78
N ASP A 79 13.02 7.13 -6.81
CA ASP A 79 14.25 6.59 -7.41
C ASP A 79 14.81 5.38 -6.63
N ASP A 80 14.54 5.29 -5.32
CA ASP A 80 14.96 4.15 -4.50
C ASP A 80 14.34 2.84 -4.99
N LEU A 81 13.17 2.91 -5.65
CA LEU A 81 12.48 1.74 -6.18
C LEU A 81 13.18 1.16 -7.42
N LEU A 82 13.75 2.02 -8.26
CA LEU A 82 14.57 1.60 -9.40
C LEU A 82 15.89 0.99 -8.93
N ALA A 83 16.54 1.64 -7.95
CA ALA A 83 17.77 1.11 -7.35
C ALA A 83 17.53 -0.29 -6.77
N ARG A 84 16.40 -0.51 -6.10
CA ARG A 84 16.01 -1.82 -5.55
C ARG A 84 15.91 -2.90 -6.63
N ALA A 85 15.33 -2.59 -7.78
CA ALA A 85 15.23 -3.53 -8.90
C ALA A 85 16.62 -3.86 -9.47
N ALA A 86 17.47 -2.84 -9.63
CA ALA A 86 18.85 -2.99 -10.09
C ALA A 86 19.67 -3.85 -9.12
N ASP A 87 19.56 -3.62 -7.81
CA ASP A 87 20.25 -4.40 -6.77
C ASP A 87 19.82 -5.87 -6.77
N ALA A 88 18.57 -6.14 -7.13
CA ALA A 88 18.05 -7.50 -7.30
C ALA A 88 18.45 -8.15 -8.63
N GLY A 89 18.99 -7.39 -9.58
CA GLY A 89 19.25 -7.85 -10.95
C GLY A 89 17.98 -8.15 -11.74
N GLU A 90 16.86 -7.51 -11.39
CA GLU A 90 15.55 -7.76 -11.97
C GLU A 90 15.05 -6.57 -12.79
N LEU A 91 14.18 -6.85 -13.77
CA LEU A 91 13.49 -5.78 -14.51
C LEU A 91 12.53 -5.05 -13.58
N PRO A 92 12.60 -3.72 -13.47
CA PRO A 92 11.70 -2.96 -12.63
C PRO A 92 10.22 -3.30 -12.88
N LEU A 93 9.48 -3.50 -11.80
CA LEU A 93 8.02 -3.53 -11.79
C LEU A 93 7.54 -2.65 -10.63
N ILE A 94 6.91 -1.55 -10.95
CA ILE A 94 6.45 -0.55 -9.98
C ILE A 94 4.95 -0.36 -10.14
N ALA A 95 4.23 -0.18 -9.05
CA ALA A 95 2.83 0.22 -9.09
C ALA A 95 2.69 1.68 -8.67
N ALA A 96 2.25 2.54 -9.57
CA ALA A 96 2.02 3.96 -9.30
C ALA A 96 0.51 4.21 -9.12
N LEU A 97 0.13 4.87 -8.02
CA LEU A 97 -1.26 5.02 -7.60
C LEU A 97 -1.72 6.46 -7.85
N ASP A 98 -2.63 6.66 -8.80
CA ASP A 98 -3.18 7.97 -9.13
C ASP A 98 -4.58 8.14 -8.53
N GLY A 99 -4.73 9.09 -7.60
CA GLY A 99 -6.02 9.42 -7.01
C GLY A 99 -6.62 8.35 -6.08
N ILE A 100 -5.87 7.33 -5.70
CA ILE A 100 -6.31 6.33 -4.72
C ILE A 100 -6.20 6.94 -3.33
N THR A 101 -7.34 7.14 -2.65
CA THR A 101 -7.42 7.80 -1.33
C THR A 101 -7.75 6.85 -0.19
N ASP A 102 -8.34 5.68 -0.46
CA ASP A 102 -8.63 4.68 0.57
C ASP A 102 -7.36 3.90 0.96
N PRO A 103 -6.92 3.98 2.23
CA PRO A 103 -5.78 3.20 2.71
C PRO A 103 -5.96 1.68 2.58
N ARG A 104 -7.19 1.17 2.54
CA ARG A 104 -7.44 -0.26 2.34
C ARG A 104 -7.06 -0.71 0.94
N ASN A 105 -7.35 0.11 -0.08
CA ASN A 105 -6.89 -0.16 -1.45
C ASN A 105 -5.36 -0.13 -1.54
N LEU A 106 -4.70 0.86 -0.93
CA LEU A 106 -3.24 0.88 -0.83
C LEU A 106 -2.69 -0.43 -0.23
N GLY A 107 -3.29 -0.90 0.88
CA GLY A 107 -2.88 -2.14 1.53
C GLY A 107 -3.11 -3.38 0.66
N ALA A 108 -4.25 -3.47 -0.03
CA ALA A 108 -4.56 -4.57 -0.95
C ALA A 108 -3.60 -4.61 -2.15
N ILE A 109 -3.30 -3.43 -2.73
CA ILE A 109 -2.32 -3.30 -3.82
C ILE A 109 -0.92 -3.70 -3.33
N ALA A 110 -0.49 -3.25 -2.15
CA ALA A 110 0.78 -3.65 -1.57
C ALA A 110 0.90 -5.17 -1.40
N ARG A 111 -0.19 -5.83 -0.99
CA ARG A 111 -0.23 -7.29 -0.86
C ARG A 111 -0.06 -7.99 -2.20
N SER A 112 -0.77 -7.55 -3.23
CA SER A 112 -0.64 -8.07 -4.60
C SER A 112 0.74 -7.79 -5.18
N ALA A 113 1.27 -6.58 -4.96
CA ALA A 113 2.60 -6.17 -5.40
C ALA A 113 3.71 -7.07 -4.85
N VAL A 114 3.66 -7.41 -3.56
CA VAL A 114 4.60 -8.38 -2.96
C VAL A 114 4.43 -9.76 -3.57
N ALA A 115 3.17 -10.22 -3.77
CA ALA A 115 2.90 -11.55 -4.29
C ALA A 115 3.39 -11.74 -5.72
N PHE A 116 3.39 -10.68 -6.51
CA PHE A 116 3.71 -10.69 -7.94
C PHE A 116 5.06 -10.02 -8.28
N GLY A 117 5.95 -9.87 -7.30
CA GLY A 117 7.33 -9.46 -7.55
C GLY A 117 7.51 -7.99 -7.92
N ALA A 118 6.60 -7.09 -7.53
CA ALA A 118 6.83 -5.67 -7.71
C ALA A 118 7.89 -5.14 -6.72
N HIS A 119 8.66 -4.14 -7.14
CA HIS A 119 9.76 -3.57 -6.38
C HIS A 119 9.34 -2.45 -5.43
N GLY A 120 8.15 -1.85 -5.66
CA GLY A 120 7.62 -0.82 -4.80
C GLY A 120 6.32 -0.20 -5.29
N LEU A 121 5.74 0.63 -4.44
CA LEU A 121 4.57 1.45 -4.76
C LEU A 121 4.96 2.93 -4.79
N VAL A 122 4.36 3.71 -5.68
CA VAL A 122 4.48 5.17 -5.68
C VAL A 122 3.12 5.79 -5.39
N VAL A 123 3.04 6.64 -4.39
CA VAL A 123 1.83 7.39 -4.04
C VAL A 123 2.06 8.89 -4.13
N PRO A 124 1.06 9.70 -4.51
CA PRO A 124 1.20 11.15 -4.47
C PRO A 124 1.31 11.64 -3.02
N GLY A 125 2.13 12.68 -2.80
CA GLY A 125 2.33 13.28 -1.49
C GLY A 125 1.11 14.00 -0.93
N ARG A 126 0.19 14.38 -1.81
CA ARG A 126 -1.09 15.02 -1.47
C ARG A 126 -2.22 14.29 -2.19
N ARG A 127 -3.40 14.23 -1.57
CA ARG A 127 -4.61 13.59 -2.12
C ARG A 127 -4.43 12.11 -2.48
N GLY A 128 -3.46 11.43 -1.84
CA GLY A 128 -3.25 10.00 -1.96
C GLY A 128 -3.41 9.29 -0.62
N ALA A 129 -3.66 7.99 -0.66
CA ALA A 129 -3.73 7.16 0.52
C ALA A 129 -2.40 7.16 1.26
N GLY A 130 -2.44 7.37 2.57
CA GLY A 130 -1.28 7.18 3.44
C GLY A 130 -1.17 5.75 3.97
N VAL A 131 0.03 5.38 4.38
CA VAL A 131 0.28 4.11 5.08
C VAL A 131 -0.23 4.23 6.51
N THR A 132 -1.53 4.02 6.68
CA THR A 132 -2.24 4.05 7.96
C THR A 132 -2.44 2.62 8.51
N ALA A 133 -3.02 2.51 9.70
CA ALA A 133 -3.44 1.22 10.24
C ALA A 133 -4.38 0.42 9.32
N GLY A 134 -5.27 1.12 8.60
CA GLY A 134 -6.14 0.49 7.61
C GLY A 134 -5.34 -0.14 6.46
N ALA A 135 -4.31 0.54 5.97
CA ALA A 135 -3.40 0.01 4.96
C ALA A 135 -2.60 -1.19 5.50
N TRP A 136 -2.06 -1.09 6.71
CA TRP A 136 -1.36 -2.19 7.36
C TRP A 136 -2.23 -3.44 7.49
N LYS A 137 -3.47 -3.26 7.98
CA LYS A 137 -4.42 -4.37 8.12
C LYS A 137 -4.73 -5.02 6.77
N ALA A 138 -5.06 -4.23 5.75
CA ALA A 138 -5.39 -4.72 4.42
C ALA A 138 -4.19 -5.39 3.72
N SER A 139 -2.97 -4.94 4.00
CA SER A 139 -1.76 -5.51 3.42
C SER A 139 -1.36 -6.88 3.98
N ALA A 140 -1.96 -7.33 5.08
CA ALA A 140 -1.60 -8.59 5.76
C ALA A 140 -0.07 -8.73 5.99
N GLY A 141 0.61 -7.63 6.37
CA GLY A 141 2.05 -7.59 6.62
C GLY A 141 2.91 -7.28 5.37
N ALA A 142 2.34 -7.18 4.18
CA ALA A 142 3.10 -6.90 2.95
C ALA A 142 3.84 -5.56 3.02
N LEU A 143 3.27 -4.53 3.67
CA LEU A 143 3.90 -3.22 3.85
C LEU A 143 5.21 -3.24 4.67
N ALA A 144 5.49 -4.31 5.39
CA ALA A 144 6.80 -4.49 6.03
C ALA A 144 7.92 -4.82 5.03
N ARG A 145 7.57 -5.32 3.86
CA ARG A 145 8.50 -5.78 2.81
C ARG A 145 8.44 -4.95 1.53
N MET A 146 7.32 -4.26 1.30
CA MET A 146 7.05 -3.45 0.12
C MET A 146 7.30 -1.98 0.44
N PRO A 147 8.34 -1.35 -0.10
CA PRO A 147 8.55 0.08 0.06
C PRO A 147 7.44 0.85 -0.65
N VAL A 148 6.95 1.88 0.03
CA VAL A 148 6.05 2.87 -0.54
C VAL A 148 6.81 4.18 -0.67
N ALA A 149 7.00 4.64 -1.89
CA ALA A 149 7.61 5.92 -2.18
C ALA A 149 6.55 7.03 -2.24
N ARG A 150 6.90 8.21 -1.80
CA ARG A 150 6.00 9.38 -1.83
C ARG A 150 6.52 10.39 -2.84
N ALA A 151 5.79 10.57 -3.94
CA ALA A 151 6.10 11.56 -4.96
C ALA A 151 5.44 12.91 -4.65
N VAL A 152 6.18 14.00 -4.62
CA VAL A 152 5.63 15.36 -4.48
C VAL A 152 4.66 15.66 -5.63
N ASN A 153 5.01 15.21 -6.84
CA ASN A 153 4.19 15.27 -8.05
C ASN A 153 4.31 13.94 -8.77
N LEU A 154 3.20 13.20 -8.88
CA LEU A 154 3.18 11.88 -9.49
C LEU A 154 3.56 11.92 -10.98
N ALA A 155 3.00 12.85 -11.75
CA ALA A 155 3.30 12.95 -13.18
C ALA A 155 4.79 13.22 -13.44
N ARG A 156 5.43 14.07 -12.61
CA ARG A 156 6.87 14.31 -12.70
C ARG A 156 7.70 13.06 -12.34
N ALA A 157 7.27 12.30 -11.34
CA ALA A 157 7.94 11.05 -10.98
C ALA A 157 7.81 10.00 -12.09
N LEU A 158 6.65 9.91 -12.74
CA LEU A 158 6.43 9.05 -13.90
C LEU A 158 7.30 9.46 -15.09
N GLN A 159 7.41 10.76 -15.37
CA GLN A 159 8.33 11.27 -16.40
C GLN A 159 9.78 10.90 -16.10
N ALA A 160 10.24 11.03 -14.86
CA ALA A 160 11.58 10.61 -14.47
C ALA A 160 11.81 9.10 -14.68
N TYR A 161 10.78 8.27 -14.49
CA TYR A 161 10.84 6.84 -14.80
C TYR A 161 10.99 6.59 -16.31
N GLN A 162 10.26 7.33 -17.16
CA GLN A 162 10.44 7.23 -18.62
C GLN A 162 11.84 7.65 -19.05
N GLU A 163 12.38 8.74 -18.49
CA GLU A 163 13.75 9.18 -18.72
C GLU A 163 14.80 8.13 -18.29
N ALA A 164 14.45 7.29 -17.29
CA ALA A 164 15.25 6.16 -16.85
C ALA A 164 14.99 4.85 -17.65
N GLY A 165 14.18 4.90 -18.72
CA GLY A 165 13.89 3.75 -19.58
C GLY A 165 12.77 2.81 -19.06
N VAL A 166 11.93 3.28 -18.13
CA VAL A 166 10.78 2.52 -17.63
C VAL A 166 9.54 2.92 -18.40
N PHE A 167 8.85 1.96 -19.00
CA PHE A 167 7.58 2.18 -19.69
C PHE A 167 6.42 2.35 -18.70
N LEU A 168 5.41 3.12 -19.09
CA LEU A 168 4.23 3.39 -18.29
C LEU A 168 2.99 2.74 -18.92
N ALA A 169 2.38 1.77 -18.25
CA ALA A 169 1.10 1.20 -18.65
C ALA A 169 0.00 1.64 -17.69
N GLY A 170 -0.92 2.45 -18.17
CA GLY A 170 -2.04 2.97 -17.38
C GLY A 170 -3.26 2.05 -17.45
N LEU A 171 -3.82 1.68 -16.29
CA LEU A 171 -5.07 0.91 -16.24
C LEU A 171 -6.26 1.85 -16.49
N ASP A 172 -6.94 1.64 -17.61
CA ASP A 172 -8.13 2.40 -18.00
C ASP A 172 -9.15 1.47 -18.66
N ALA A 173 -10.43 1.59 -18.28
CA ALA A 173 -11.49 0.77 -18.86
C ALA A 173 -11.69 1.02 -20.36
N ALA A 174 -11.34 2.23 -20.84
CA ALA A 174 -11.37 2.63 -22.24
C ALA A 174 -10.05 2.36 -22.98
N GLY A 175 -9.08 1.68 -22.37
CA GLY A 175 -7.80 1.35 -22.99
C GLY A 175 -7.97 0.47 -24.23
N ASP A 176 -7.18 0.73 -25.26
CA ASP A 176 -7.25 0.00 -26.53
C ASP A 176 -6.59 -1.36 -26.44
N THR A 177 -5.60 -1.53 -25.55
CA THR A 177 -4.84 -2.77 -25.38
C THR A 177 -5.43 -3.63 -24.26
N ASP A 178 -5.65 -4.92 -24.51
CA ASP A 178 -5.99 -5.86 -23.45
C ASP A 178 -4.75 -6.12 -22.57
N ILE A 179 -4.92 -6.17 -21.25
CA ILE A 179 -3.79 -6.44 -20.34
C ILE A 179 -3.05 -7.74 -20.64
N ARG A 180 -3.74 -8.72 -21.21
CA ARG A 180 -3.16 -10.02 -21.60
C ARG A 180 -2.23 -9.92 -22.81
N ASP A 181 -2.40 -8.86 -23.61
CA ASP A 181 -1.62 -8.59 -24.82
C ASP A 181 -0.58 -7.48 -24.60
N LEU A 182 -0.29 -7.13 -23.33
CA LEU A 182 0.69 -6.10 -22.98
C LEU A 182 2.12 -6.56 -23.30
N GLU A 183 2.65 -6.18 -24.46
CA GLU A 183 4.03 -6.49 -24.88
C GLU A 183 5.08 -5.90 -23.91
N LEU A 184 4.81 -4.73 -23.32
CA LEU A 184 5.68 -4.07 -22.35
C LEU A 184 5.83 -4.84 -21.01
N ALA A 185 5.09 -5.92 -20.81
CA ALA A 185 5.25 -6.78 -19.64
C ALA A 185 6.68 -7.35 -19.50
N THR A 186 7.39 -7.52 -20.63
CA THR A 186 8.77 -8.04 -20.69
C THR A 186 9.84 -6.96 -20.55
N ALA A 187 9.47 -5.70 -20.34
CA ALA A 187 10.36 -4.54 -20.21
C ALA A 187 10.32 -3.98 -18.78
N PRO A 188 11.24 -3.04 -18.42
CA PRO A 188 11.08 -2.19 -17.24
C PRO A 188 9.73 -1.48 -17.27
N LEU A 189 8.88 -1.68 -16.24
CA LEU A 189 7.47 -1.29 -16.29
C LEU A 189 6.99 -0.64 -15.00
N ALA A 190 6.24 0.46 -15.13
CA ALA A 190 5.39 0.99 -14.10
C ALA A 190 3.91 0.86 -14.51
N LEU A 191 3.16 0.08 -13.72
CA LEU A 191 1.70 -0.01 -13.84
C LEU A 191 1.08 1.17 -13.11
N VAL A 192 0.32 2.00 -13.81
CA VAL A 192 -0.34 3.16 -13.23
C VAL A 192 -1.82 2.84 -12.99
N ILE A 193 -2.22 2.88 -11.72
CA ILE A 193 -3.54 2.47 -11.26
C ILE A 193 -4.33 3.71 -10.85
N GLY A 194 -5.46 3.96 -11.50
CA GLY A 194 -6.35 5.08 -11.23
C GLY A 194 -7.32 4.84 -10.09
N SER A 195 -8.01 5.89 -9.68
CA SER A 195 -9.07 5.83 -8.67
C SER A 195 -10.31 5.11 -9.17
N GLU A 196 -11.09 4.56 -8.22
CA GLU A 196 -12.40 3.97 -8.53
C GLU A 196 -13.34 5.04 -9.09
N GLY A 197 -14.01 4.71 -10.18
CA GLY A 197 -14.98 5.59 -10.85
C GLY A 197 -14.38 6.65 -11.75
N ASN A 198 -13.30 7.34 -11.36
CA ASN A 198 -12.69 8.39 -12.18
C ASN A 198 -11.49 7.91 -13.02
N GLY A 199 -10.98 6.70 -12.77
CA GLY A 199 -9.79 6.21 -13.46
C GLY A 199 -8.54 7.04 -13.22
N LEU A 200 -7.71 7.17 -14.24
CA LEU A 200 -6.51 8.00 -14.25
C LEU A 200 -6.84 9.48 -14.42
N SER A 201 -6.09 10.34 -13.76
CA SER A 201 -6.15 11.76 -14.04
C SER A 201 -5.66 12.03 -15.48
N ARG A 202 -6.23 13.04 -16.13
CA ARG A 202 -5.92 13.37 -17.54
C ARG A 202 -4.40 13.50 -17.78
N ILE A 203 -3.69 14.17 -16.88
CA ILE A 203 -2.24 14.41 -17.02
C ILE A 203 -1.49 13.09 -16.94
N VAL A 204 -1.87 12.21 -16.03
CA VAL A 204 -1.24 10.90 -15.85
C VAL A 204 -1.57 9.96 -17.01
N ALA A 205 -2.80 9.92 -17.47
CA ALA A 205 -3.20 9.14 -18.64
C ALA A 205 -2.43 9.55 -19.91
N GLN A 206 -2.23 10.86 -20.12
CA GLN A 206 -1.45 11.39 -21.24
C GLN A 206 0.05 11.09 -21.16
N ALA A 207 0.57 10.81 -19.96
CA ALA A 207 1.96 10.44 -19.76
C ALA A 207 2.21 8.94 -19.96
N CYS A 208 1.16 8.10 -19.96
CA CYS A 208 1.31 6.68 -20.19
C CYS A 208 1.65 6.35 -21.66
N ASP A 209 2.58 5.41 -21.85
CA ASP A 209 2.97 4.93 -23.18
C ASP A 209 1.86 4.08 -23.80
N VAL A 210 1.08 3.40 -22.96
CA VAL A 210 -0.08 2.59 -23.35
C VAL A 210 -1.16 2.65 -22.29
N LEU A 211 -2.43 2.67 -22.71
CA LEU A 211 -3.57 2.45 -21.83
C LEU A 211 -4.10 1.03 -22.03
N VAL A 212 -4.16 0.30 -20.93
CA VAL A 212 -4.56 -1.11 -20.93
C VAL A 212 -5.86 -1.31 -20.18
N ARG A 213 -6.74 -2.14 -20.73
CA ARG A 213 -7.99 -2.51 -20.07
C ARG A 213 -7.93 -3.94 -19.55
N ILE A 214 -8.65 -4.16 -18.48
CA ILE A 214 -8.99 -5.51 -17.98
C ILE A 214 -10.38 -5.83 -18.54
N PRO A 215 -10.53 -6.90 -19.35
CA PRO A 215 -11.85 -7.28 -19.88
C PRO A 215 -12.80 -7.64 -18.74
N VAL A 216 -13.94 -7.00 -18.70
CA VAL A 216 -15.02 -7.26 -17.74
C VAL A 216 -16.33 -7.52 -18.48
N ALA A 217 -17.25 -8.26 -17.85
CA ALA A 217 -18.57 -8.48 -18.42
C ALA A 217 -19.35 -7.15 -18.51
N ALA A 218 -20.11 -6.96 -19.57
CA ALA A 218 -20.81 -5.71 -19.92
C ALA A 218 -21.77 -5.13 -18.84
N ARG A 219 -22.00 -5.85 -17.75
CA ARG A 219 -22.85 -5.42 -16.62
C ARG A 219 -22.07 -4.73 -15.48
N THR A 220 -20.76 -4.63 -15.58
CA THR A 220 -19.89 -4.06 -14.53
C THR A 220 -19.21 -2.82 -15.08
N GLU A 221 -19.41 -1.68 -14.43
CA GLU A 221 -18.83 -0.41 -14.88
C GLU A 221 -17.33 -0.30 -14.56
N SER A 222 -16.90 -0.84 -13.43
CA SER A 222 -15.49 -0.80 -13.02
C SER A 222 -15.18 -1.88 -11.97
N LEU A 223 -13.90 -2.20 -11.83
CA LEU A 223 -13.37 -3.02 -10.73
C LEU A 223 -12.89 -2.14 -9.58
N ASN A 224 -12.92 -2.70 -8.37
CA ASN A 224 -12.19 -2.10 -7.25
C ASN A 224 -10.71 -1.94 -7.63
N ALA A 225 -10.08 -0.81 -7.26
CA ALA A 225 -8.69 -0.49 -7.64
C ALA A 225 -7.67 -1.54 -7.16
N GLY A 226 -7.88 -2.10 -5.97
CA GLY A 226 -7.02 -3.18 -5.45
C GLY A 226 -7.16 -4.47 -6.25
N VAL A 227 -8.37 -4.80 -6.72
CA VAL A 227 -8.63 -5.96 -7.58
C VAL A 227 -8.01 -5.75 -8.96
N ALA A 228 -8.23 -4.58 -9.59
CA ALA A 228 -7.65 -4.25 -10.89
C ALA A 228 -6.12 -4.31 -10.86
N ALA A 229 -5.50 -3.72 -9.84
CA ALA A 229 -4.06 -3.79 -9.64
C ALA A 229 -3.57 -5.24 -9.47
N GLY A 230 -4.30 -6.06 -8.71
CA GLY A 230 -3.95 -7.48 -8.50
C GLY A 230 -3.97 -8.28 -9.80
N ILE A 231 -4.98 -8.09 -10.64
CA ILE A 231 -5.08 -8.73 -11.96
C ILE A 231 -3.93 -8.28 -12.87
N ALA A 232 -3.69 -6.98 -12.98
CA ALA A 232 -2.64 -6.46 -13.86
C ALA A 232 -1.23 -6.91 -13.42
N LEU A 233 -0.95 -6.89 -12.12
CA LEU A 233 0.32 -7.37 -11.58
C LEU A 233 0.50 -8.88 -11.82
N TYR A 234 -0.57 -9.66 -11.70
CA TYR A 234 -0.54 -11.09 -11.99
C TYR A 234 -0.22 -11.36 -13.46
N GLU A 235 -0.87 -10.66 -14.39
CA GLU A 235 -0.63 -10.86 -15.84
C GLU A 235 0.84 -10.55 -16.20
N VAL A 236 1.38 -9.41 -15.67
CA VAL A 236 2.80 -9.09 -15.87
C VAL A 236 3.72 -10.16 -15.28
N ALA A 237 3.45 -10.62 -14.05
CA ALA A 237 4.24 -11.68 -13.41
C ALA A 237 4.16 -13.00 -14.18
N ALA A 238 2.98 -13.37 -14.69
CA ALA A 238 2.77 -14.58 -15.48
C ALA A 238 3.56 -14.55 -16.81
N VAL A 239 3.66 -13.38 -17.45
CA VAL A 239 4.50 -13.20 -18.65
C VAL A 239 5.98 -13.32 -18.25
N ARG A 240 6.43 -12.58 -17.21
CA ARG A 240 7.83 -12.59 -16.77
C ARG A 240 8.32 -13.95 -16.30
N SER A 241 7.45 -14.76 -15.69
CA SER A 241 7.81 -16.13 -15.25
C SER A 241 8.14 -17.10 -16.38
N ARG A 242 7.85 -16.74 -17.63
CA ARG A 242 8.15 -17.52 -18.84
C ARG A 242 9.39 -17.03 -19.56
N LEU A 243 9.99 -15.94 -19.10
CA LEU A 243 11.27 -15.46 -19.62
C LEU A 243 12.38 -16.44 -19.20
N PRO A 244 13.37 -16.68 -20.05
CA PRO A 244 14.47 -17.60 -19.77
C PRO A 244 15.36 -17.14 -18.61
#